data_348a95ff806661aa926c3ba2f0462e52
#
_entry.id   348a95ff806661aa926c3ba2f0462e52
#
_cell.length_a   1.000
_cell.length_b   1.000
_cell.length_c   1.000
_cell.angle_alpha   90.00
_cell.angle_beta   90.00
_cell.angle_gamma   90.00
#
_symmetry.space_group_name_H-M   'P 1'
#
loop_
_entity.id
_entity.type
_entity.pdbx_description
1 polymer ?
#
loop_
_entity_poly.entity_id
_entity_poly.type
_entity_poly.pdbx_seq_one_letter_code
_entity_poly.pdbx_strand_id
1 'polypeptide(L)'
;MTSTAESGAGERSDVRTIVTGGAKLGVATAVGVTAFALLSRIMTGMVETVVQSALVFAGVAVFAYAPAAWVRPRGIDSIAWASLLSLLGSLFFTVVDTAVLRPVELYHWTWDQIGGGSGFWYIPVWWMGAAFLAWLGSWAWSRGGGGSPFVRGGQTVGVGIVLFAIIAATGILPFHAGTAALAATLGLVAMVPLAGVLRAT
;
A
#
# COMPACT_ATOMS: atom_id res chain seq x y z
N MET A 1 15.39 -8.84 -43.09
CA MET A 1 14.43 -8.44 -42.05
C MET A 1 14.97 -8.95 -40.73
N THR A 2 15.81 -8.19 -40.09
CA THR A 2 16.37 -8.49 -38.74
C THR A 2 15.45 -7.88 -37.73
N SER A 3 14.64 -8.74 -37.08
CA SER A 3 13.90 -8.37 -35.86
C SER A 3 14.91 -8.10 -34.76
N THR A 4 15.23 -6.86 -34.54
CA THR A 4 15.89 -6.43 -33.34
C THR A 4 14.93 -6.70 -32.18
N ALA A 5 15.19 -7.78 -31.44
CA ALA A 5 14.59 -8.02 -30.16
C ALA A 5 14.95 -6.83 -29.27
N GLU A 6 14.05 -5.85 -29.16
CA GLU A 6 14.09 -4.86 -28.08
C GLU A 6 13.94 -5.61 -26.76
N SER A 7 15.07 -6.00 -26.21
CA SER A 7 15.23 -6.49 -24.84
C SER A 7 15.00 -5.32 -23.87
N GLY A 8 13.91 -4.60 -24.06
CA GLY A 8 13.42 -3.61 -23.14
C GLY A 8 12.69 -4.30 -22.01
N ALA A 9 12.88 -3.83 -20.81
CA ALA A 9 12.16 -4.23 -19.62
C ALA A 9 10.63 -4.11 -19.81
N GLY A 10 10.05 -5.10 -20.51
CA GLY A 10 8.64 -5.15 -20.88
C GLY A 10 7.73 -5.35 -19.68
N GLU A 11 6.45 -5.15 -19.92
CA GLU A 11 5.37 -5.52 -19.00
C GLU A 11 5.49 -6.99 -18.58
N ARG A 12 5.25 -7.27 -17.30
CA ARG A 12 5.34 -8.60 -16.70
C ARG A 12 4.02 -8.99 -16.05
N SER A 13 3.09 -9.44 -16.87
CA SER A 13 1.78 -9.95 -16.43
C SER A 13 1.71 -11.48 -16.40
N ASP A 14 2.86 -12.15 -16.36
CA ASP A 14 2.91 -13.62 -16.27
C ASP A 14 2.53 -14.11 -14.86
N VAL A 15 1.93 -15.31 -14.82
CA VAL A 15 1.42 -15.94 -13.58
C VAL A 15 2.51 -16.06 -12.51
N ARG A 16 3.74 -16.36 -12.91
CA ARG A 16 4.86 -16.49 -11.97
C ARG A 16 5.15 -15.17 -11.28
N THR A 17 5.22 -14.06 -12.02
CA THR A 17 5.43 -12.72 -11.44
C THR A 17 4.29 -12.35 -10.50
N ILE A 18 3.03 -12.61 -10.89
CA ILE A 18 1.86 -12.28 -10.07
C ILE A 18 1.85 -13.08 -8.77
N VAL A 19 2.05 -14.39 -8.83
CA VAL A 19 2.02 -15.25 -7.64
C VAL A 19 3.21 -14.98 -6.72
N THR A 20 4.43 -14.93 -7.27
CA THR A 20 5.63 -14.68 -6.44
C THR A 20 5.66 -13.26 -5.89
N GLY A 21 5.20 -12.28 -6.65
CA GLY A 21 5.04 -10.89 -6.19
C GLY A 21 4.01 -10.79 -5.08
N GLY A 22 2.85 -11.45 -5.24
CA GLY A 22 1.83 -11.54 -4.19
C GLY A 22 2.37 -12.16 -2.91
N ALA A 23 3.06 -13.30 -2.99
CA ALA A 23 3.66 -13.94 -1.81
C ALA A 23 4.68 -13.01 -1.11
N LYS A 24 5.55 -12.34 -1.85
CA LYS A 24 6.51 -11.36 -1.29
C LYS A 24 5.80 -10.21 -0.60
N LEU A 25 4.74 -9.67 -1.21
CA LEU A 25 3.95 -8.59 -0.64
C LEU A 25 3.24 -9.04 0.64
N GLY A 26 2.68 -10.25 0.66
CA GLY A 26 2.04 -10.83 1.83
C GLY A 26 3.01 -11.03 3.00
N VAL A 27 4.23 -11.54 2.73
CA VAL A 27 5.29 -11.65 3.75
C VAL A 27 5.70 -10.27 4.26
N ALA A 28 5.92 -9.31 3.37
CA ALA A 28 6.27 -7.94 3.77
C ALA A 28 5.16 -7.31 4.64
N THR A 29 3.90 -7.58 4.32
CA THR A 29 2.75 -7.14 5.13
C THR A 29 2.76 -7.79 6.51
N ALA A 30 2.99 -9.09 6.60
CA ALA A 30 3.08 -9.80 7.88
C ALA A 30 4.20 -9.22 8.77
N VAL A 31 5.37 -8.94 8.19
CA VAL A 31 6.48 -8.29 8.89
C VAL A 31 6.09 -6.87 9.34
N GLY A 32 5.49 -6.08 8.46
CA GLY A 32 5.05 -4.71 8.77
C GLY A 32 4.00 -4.66 9.89
N VAL A 33 3.00 -5.54 9.84
CA VAL A 33 1.95 -5.65 10.87
C VAL A 33 2.54 -6.14 12.20
N THR A 34 3.47 -7.10 12.15
CA THR A 34 4.18 -7.55 13.35
C THR A 34 4.98 -6.41 13.98
N ALA A 35 5.75 -5.67 13.18
CA ALA A 35 6.49 -4.50 13.66
C ALA A 35 5.56 -3.45 14.27
N PHE A 36 4.45 -3.13 13.59
CA PHE A 36 3.44 -2.20 14.09
C PHE A 36 2.91 -2.64 15.45
N ALA A 37 2.51 -3.91 15.58
CA ALA A 37 1.97 -4.46 16.82
C ALA A 37 2.98 -4.45 17.98
N LEU A 38 4.23 -4.82 17.71
CA LEU A 38 5.29 -4.82 18.74
C LEU A 38 5.62 -3.38 19.18
N LEU A 39 5.73 -2.44 18.25
CA LEU A 39 6.01 -1.04 18.56
C LEU A 39 4.87 -0.41 19.38
N SER A 40 3.62 -0.75 19.06
CA SER A 40 2.45 -0.31 19.82
C SER A 40 2.42 -0.84 21.28
N ARG A 41 3.16 -1.89 21.60
CA ARG A 41 3.26 -2.42 22.97
C ARG A 41 4.32 -1.70 23.81
N ILE A 42 5.34 -1.13 23.17
CA ILE A 42 6.50 -0.55 23.87
C ILE A 42 6.54 0.97 23.81
N MET A 43 5.78 1.58 22.89
CA MET A 43 5.72 3.03 22.72
C MET A 43 4.40 3.57 23.23
N THR A 44 4.40 4.83 23.66
CA THR A 44 3.20 5.53 24.13
C THR A 44 3.19 6.99 23.69
N GLY A 45 2.01 7.57 23.59
CA GLY A 45 1.82 8.98 23.32
C GLY A 45 2.24 9.44 21.93
N MET A 46 2.85 10.61 21.84
CA MET A 46 3.21 11.23 20.56
C MET A 46 4.20 10.39 19.75
N VAL A 47 5.18 9.78 20.42
CA VAL A 47 6.21 8.94 19.75
C VAL A 47 5.55 7.72 19.09
N GLU A 48 4.65 7.06 19.79
CA GLU A 48 3.86 5.95 19.25
C GLU A 48 3.11 6.39 17.98
N THR A 49 2.36 7.49 18.07
CA THR A 49 1.58 8.01 16.93
C THR A 49 2.45 8.34 15.71
N VAL A 50 3.59 8.97 15.92
CA VAL A 50 4.52 9.30 14.82
C VAL A 50 5.08 8.04 14.16
N VAL A 51 5.53 7.08 14.96
CA VAL A 51 6.10 5.82 14.43
C VAL A 51 5.03 4.98 13.72
N GLN A 52 3.86 4.85 14.30
CA GLN A 52 2.73 4.16 13.65
C GLN A 52 2.33 4.83 12.34
N SER A 53 2.25 6.17 12.32
CA SER A 53 1.94 6.92 11.11
C SER A 53 3.00 6.72 10.03
N ALA A 54 4.28 6.71 10.40
CA ALA A 54 5.37 6.44 9.46
C ALA A 54 5.26 5.02 8.84
N LEU A 55 4.96 4.00 9.65
CA LEU A 55 4.71 2.64 9.15
C LEU A 55 3.51 2.57 8.22
N VAL A 56 2.43 3.30 8.52
CA VAL A 56 1.24 3.37 7.67
C VAL A 56 1.57 4.04 6.34
N PHE A 57 2.29 5.17 6.33
CA PHE A 57 2.74 5.83 5.10
C PHE A 57 3.61 4.90 4.25
N ALA A 58 4.57 4.21 4.88
CA ALA A 58 5.40 3.23 4.20
C ALA A 58 4.57 2.07 3.63
N GLY A 59 3.62 1.55 4.39
CA GLY A 59 2.71 0.48 3.96
C GLY A 59 1.88 0.88 2.74
N VAL A 60 1.25 2.05 2.75
CA VAL A 60 0.48 2.57 1.60
C VAL A 60 1.38 2.72 0.36
N ALA A 61 2.59 3.28 0.52
CA ALA A 61 3.54 3.42 -0.59
C ALA A 61 3.97 2.06 -1.16
N VAL A 62 4.24 1.07 -0.30
CA VAL A 62 4.60 -0.30 -0.72
C VAL A 62 3.45 -0.96 -1.47
N PHE A 63 2.21 -0.92 -0.94
CA PHE A 63 1.05 -1.50 -1.61
C PHE A 63 0.73 -0.81 -2.94
N ALA A 64 0.97 0.49 -3.05
CA ALA A 64 0.75 1.24 -4.29
C ALA A 64 1.79 0.94 -5.36
N TYR A 65 3.07 0.91 -5.00
CA TYR A 65 4.16 0.96 -5.99
C TYR A 65 4.98 -0.32 -6.12
N ALA A 66 5.01 -1.24 -5.16
CA ALA A 66 5.70 -2.51 -5.34
C ALA A 66 5.04 -3.38 -6.43
N PRO A 67 3.70 -3.54 -6.48
CA PRO A 67 3.04 -4.20 -7.60
C PRO A 67 3.34 -3.54 -8.94
N ALA A 68 3.29 -2.19 -9.01
CA ALA A 68 3.64 -1.44 -10.21
C ALA A 68 5.08 -1.68 -10.67
N ALA A 69 6.03 -1.71 -9.72
CA ALA A 69 7.44 -1.96 -10.04
C ALA A 69 7.70 -3.37 -10.56
N TRP A 70 6.96 -4.38 -10.09
CA TRP A 70 7.12 -5.77 -10.52
C TRP A 70 6.42 -6.05 -11.84
N VAL A 71 5.19 -5.55 -12.04
CA VAL A 71 4.39 -5.75 -13.27
C VAL A 71 4.80 -4.78 -14.36
N ARG A 72 5.24 -3.57 -14.02
CA ARG A 72 5.59 -2.48 -14.95
C ARG A 72 4.45 -2.13 -15.90
N PRO A 73 3.30 -1.69 -15.36
CA PRO A 73 2.09 -1.50 -16.14
C PRO A 73 2.25 -0.39 -17.18
N ARG A 74 1.74 -0.67 -18.41
CA ARG A 74 1.69 0.28 -19.51
C ARG A 74 0.27 0.58 -19.98
N GLY A 75 -0.65 -0.33 -19.73
CA GLY A 75 -2.06 -0.25 -20.11
C GLY A 75 -3.00 -0.68 -19.00
N ILE A 76 -4.31 -0.64 -19.27
CA ILE A 76 -5.33 -0.96 -18.28
C ILE A 76 -5.26 -2.42 -17.80
N ASP A 77 -4.95 -3.33 -18.71
CA ASP A 77 -4.85 -4.76 -18.39
C ASP A 77 -3.72 -5.03 -17.41
N SER A 78 -2.57 -4.40 -17.61
CA SER A 78 -1.44 -4.56 -16.69
C SER A 78 -1.63 -3.84 -15.37
N ILE A 79 -2.42 -2.76 -15.31
CA ILE A 79 -2.88 -2.17 -14.06
C ILE A 79 -3.76 -3.16 -13.29
N ALA A 80 -4.67 -3.86 -13.98
CA ALA A 80 -5.50 -4.91 -13.38
C ALA A 80 -4.64 -6.07 -12.84
N TRP A 81 -3.60 -6.50 -13.57
CA TRP A 81 -2.66 -7.52 -13.09
C TRP A 81 -1.87 -7.08 -11.85
N ALA A 82 -1.46 -5.83 -11.77
CA ALA A 82 -0.84 -5.28 -10.55
C ALA A 82 -1.81 -5.27 -9.36
N SER A 83 -3.09 -4.95 -9.60
CA SER A 83 -4.13 -5.04 -8.57
C SER A 83 -4.37 -6.48 -8.12
N LEU A 84 -4.41 -7.43 -9.04
CA LEU A 84 -4.52 -8.85 -8.73
C LEU A 84 -3.33 -9.35 -7.89
N LEU A 85 -2.10 -8.93 -8.23
CA LEU A 85 -0.92 -9.24 -7.44
C LEU A 85 -1.08 -8.76 -6.00
N SER A 86 -1.57 -7.53 -5.81
CA SER A 86 -1.79 -6.96 -4.48
C SER A 86 -2.92 -7.68 -3.72
N LEU A 87 -3.99 -8.06 -4.42
CA LEU A 87 -5.05 -8.90 -3.86
C LEU A 87 -4.50 -10.24 -3.37
N LEU A 88 -3.68 -10.93 -4.17
CA LEU A 88 -3.02 -12.17 -3.76
C LEU A 88 -2.11 -11.97 -2.56
N GLY A 89 -1.42 -10.81 -2.48
CA GLY A 89 -0.60 -10.45 -1.33
C GLY A 89 -1.43 -10.31 -0.06
N SER A 90 -2.58 -9.66 -0.13
CA SER A 90 -3.47 -9.52 1.02
C SER A 90 -4.15 -10.84 1.41
N LEU A 91 -4.46 -11.71 0.44
CA LEU A 91 -4.93 -13.08 0.71
C LEU A 91 -3.85 -13.90 1.42
N PHE A 92 -2.61 -13.86 0.94
CA PHE A 92 -1.49 -14.53 1.59
C PHE A 92 -1.28 -14.02 3.01
N PHE A 93 -1.30 -12.69 3.20
CA PHE A 93 -1.25 -12.10 4.55
C PHE A 93 -2.41 -12.59 5.43
N THR A 94 -3.63 -12.67 4.91
CA THR A 94 -4.80 -13.17 5.67
C THR A 94 -4.58 -14.58 6.18
N VAL A 95 -3.96 -15.46 5.37
CA VAL A 95 -3.63 -16.83 5.81
C VAL A 95 -2.60 -16.78 6.95
N VAL A 96 -1.56 -15.98 6.83
CA VAL A 96 -0.56 -15.81 7.91
C VAL A 96 -1.19 -15.20 9.15
N ASP A 97 -2.04 -14.19 8.99
CA ASP A 97 -2.74 -13.53 10.09
C ASP A 97 -3.61 -14.52 10.87
N THR A 98 -4.47 -15.27 10.16
CA THR A 98 -5.42 -16.18 10.81
C THR A 98 -4.75 -17.43 11.37
N ALA A 99 -3.70 -17.95 10.73
CA ALA A 99 -3.05 -19.18 11.14
C ALA A 99 -1.91 -18.99 12.15
N VAL A 100 -1.30 -17.80 12.18
CA VAL A 100 -0.09 -17.56 13.00
C VAL A 100 -0.28 -16.36 13.93
N LEU A 101 -0.56 -15.16 13.40
CA LEU A 101 -0.49 -13.94 14.20
C LEU A 101 -1.62 -13.85 15.24
N ARG A 102 -2.83 -14.28 14.89
CA ARG A 102 -3.98 -14.31 15.83
C ARG A 102 -3.85 -15.39 16.90
N PRO A 103 -3.49 -16.64 16.58
CA PRO A 103 -3.31 -17.67 17.59
C PRO A 103 -2.24 -17.35 18.65
N VAL A 104 -1.21 -16.58 18.28
CA VAL A 104 -0.18 -16.12 19.24
C VAL A 104 -0.56 -14.80 19.93
N GLU A 105 -1.79 -14.31 19.73
CA GLU A 105 -2.31 -13.10 20.32
C GLU A 105 -1.37 -11.88 20.14
N LEU A 106 -0.79 -11.77 18.94
CA LEU A 106 0.16 -10.71 18.62
C LEU A 106 -0.48 -9.32 18.83
N TYR A 107 -1.77 -9.19 18.54
CA TYR A 107 -2.56 -7.97 18.73
C TYR A 107 -4.02 -8.29 19.03
N HIS A 108 -4.66 -7.38 19.76
CA HIS A 108 -6.07 -7.48 20.13
C HIS A 108 -6.95 -6.42 19.43
N TRP A 109 -6.34 -5.54 18.63
CA TRP A 109 -7.11 -4.55 17.89
C TRP A 109 -7.79 -5.24 16.69
N THR A 110 -9.05 -5.49 16.90
CA THR A 110 -9.98 -5.97 15.88
C THR A 110 -10.92 -4.85 15.49
N TRP A 111 -11.67 -5.04 14.43
CA TRP A 111 -12.73 -4.12 14.01
C TRP A 111 -13.83 -3.93 15.08
N ASP A 112 -13.82 -4.71 16.14
CA ASP A 112 -14.69 -4.50 17.29
C ASP A 112 -14.51 -3.11 17.89
N GLN A 113 -13.32 -2.54 17.79
CA GLN A 113 -13.04 -1.15 18.20
C GLN A 113 -13.65 -0.10 17.25
N ILE A 114 -14.05 -0.51 16.05
CA ILE A 114 -14.67 0.36 15.04
C ILE A 114 -16.19 0.08 14.91
N GLY A 115 -16.74 -0.76 15.79
CA GLY A 115 -18.18 -0.99 15.91
C GLY A 115 -18.73 -2.13 15.03
N GLY A 116 -17.91 -3.05 14.60
CA GLY A 116 -18.33 -4.14 13.74
C GLY A 116 -18.23 -5.51 14.38
N GLY A 117 -19.12 -5.91 15.23
CA GLY A 117 -19.18 -7.12 16.06
C GLY A 117 -18.89 -8.50 15.45
N SER A 118 -18.21 -8.65 14.31
CA SER A 118 -17.63 -9.89 13.87
C SER A 118 -16.16 -9.67 13.50
N GLY A 119 -15.26 -10.36 14.19
CA GLY A 119 -13.80 -10.21 14.03
C GLY A 119 -13.23 -10.55 12.65
N PHE A 120 -14.05 -10.76 11.63
CA PHE A 120 -13.63 -11.06 10.26
C PHE A 120 -14.01 -9.98 9.23
N TRP A 121 -14.69 -8.93 9.62
CA TRP A 121 -15.07 -7.83 8.71
C TRP A 121 -13.89 -7.11 8.09
N TYR A 122 -12.75 -7.07 8.77
CA TYR A 122 -11.54 -6.43 8.23
C TYR A 122 -10.98 -7.14 7.00
N ILE A 123 -11.23 -8.44 6.81
CA ILE A 123 -10.67 -9.24 5.71
C ILE A 123 -11.07 -8.67 4.34
N PRO A 124 -12.38 -8.52 3.99
CA PRO A 124 -12.74 -7.92 2.71
C PRO A 124 -12.27 -6.48 2.57
N VAL A 125 -12.19 -5.71 3.66
CA VAL A 125 -11.66 -4.34 3.61
C VAL A 125 -10.17 -4.32 3.25
N TRP A 126 -9.37 -5.25 3.80
CA TRP A 126 -7.97 -5.43 3.43
C TRP A 126 -7.82 -5.81 1.96
N TRP A 127 -8.62 -6.74 1.47
CA TRP A 127 -8.56 -7.17 0.08
C TRP A 127 -8.90 -6.04 -0.89
N MET A 128 -9.99 -5.34 -0.62
CA MET A 128 -10.42 -4.19 -1.44
C MET A 128 -9.41 -3.06 -1.36
N GLY A 129 -8.94 -2.72 -0.17
CA GLY A 129 -7.94 -1.68 0.04
C GLY A 129 -6.63 -1.98 -0.67
N ALA A 130 -6.12 -3.20 -0.56
CA ALA A 130 -4.89 -3.65 -1.23
C ALA A 130 -5.00 -3.53 -2.76
N ALA A 131 -6.08 -4.05 -3.34
CA ALA A 131 -6.33 -3.95 -4.77
C ALA A 131 -6.48 -2.50 -5.23
N PHE A 132 -7.19 -1.67 -4.47
CA PHE A 132 -7.40 -0.25 -4.77
C PHE A 132 -6.10 0.56 -4.72
N LEU A 133 -5.27 0.37 -3.69
CA LEU A 133 -3.98 1.06 -3.59
C LEU A 133 -3.06 0.70 -4.76
N ALA A 134 -2.97 -0.57 -5.12
CA ALA A 134 -2.18 -1.03 -6.26
C ALA A 134 -2.72 -0.50 -7.59
N TRP A 135 -4.04 -0.42 -7.75
CA TRP A 135 -4.67 0.18 -8.92
C TRP A 135 -4.25 1.64 -9.08
N LEU A 136 -4.46 2.45 -8.03
CA LEU A 136 -4.09 3.87 -8.04
C LEU A 136 -2.59 4.08 -8.26
N GLY A 137 -1.75 3.33 -7.55
CA GLY A 137 -0.30 3.42 -7.68
C GLY A 137 0.18 3.04 -9.07
N SER A 138 -0.38 1.98 -9.66
CA SER A 138 -0.07 1.55 -11.02
C SER A 138 -0.54 2.57 -12.05
N TRP A 139 -1.68 3.19 -11.83
CA TRP A 139 -2.19 4.25 -12.68
C TRP A 139 -1.32 5.51 -12.62
N ALA A 140 -0.97 5.98 -11.42
CA ALA A 140 -0.03 7.08 -11.24
C ALA A 140 1.35 6.76 -11.86
N TRP A 141 1.83 5.52 -11.70
CA TRP A 141 3.06 5.04 -12.31
C TRP A 141 3.04 5.12 -13.84
N SER A 142 2.00 4.59 -14.47
CA SER A 142 1.88 4.56 -15.93
C SER A 142 1.76 5.97 -16.52
N ARG A 143 0.99 6.86 -15.88
CA ARG A 143 0.86 8.27 -16.26
C ARG A 143 2.17 9.03 -16.12
N GLY A 144 2.92 8.75 -15.08
CA GLY A 144 4.22 9.38 -14.83
C GLY A 144 5.38 8.85 -15.69
N GLY A 145 5.11 7.95 -16.65
CA GLY A 145 6.15 7.37 -17.51
C GLY A 145 7.02 6.32 -16.82
N GLY A 146 6.56 5.73 -15.73
CA GLY A 146 7.33 4.75 -14.95
C GLY A 146 8.30 5.42 -13.97
N GLY A 147 9.54 4.93 -13.95
CA GLY A 147 10.61 5.49 -13.12
C GLY A 147 10.91 4.67 -11.86
N SER A 148 11.50 5.30 -10.85
CA SER A 148 11.81 4.63 -9.58
C SER A 148 10.59 4.53 -8.67
N PRO A 149 10.25 3.34 -8.14
CA PRO A 149 9.15 3.18 -7.19
C PRO A 149 9.42 3.96 -5.88
N PHE A 150 10.68 4.08 -5.49
CA PHE A 150 11.07 4.85 -4.31
C PHE A 150 10.79 6.34 -4.47
N VAL A 151 11.06 6.90 -5.65
CA VAL A 151 10.77 8.32 -5.94
C VAL A 151 9.26 8.56 -5.91
N ARG A 152 8.47 7.71 -6.59
CA ARG A 152 7.01 7.83 -6.60
C ARG A 152 6.40 7.61 -5.22
N GLY A 153 6.89 6.60 -4.49
CA GLY A 153 6.50 6.36 -3.11
C GLY A 153 6.81 7.56 -2.22
N GLY A 154 8.03 8.11 -2.31
CA GLY A 154 8.44 9.30 -1.57
C GLY A 154 7.59 10.54 -1.87
N GLN A 155 7.26 10.77 -3.14
CA GLN A 155 6.34 11.85 -3.55
C GLN A 155 4.95 11.68 -2.93
N THR A 156 4.40 10.47 -2.99
CA THR A 156 3.09 10.14 -2.38
C THR A 156 3.11 10.36 -0.87
N VAL A 157 4.15 9.87 -0.20
CA VAL A 157 4.34 10.05 1.24
C VAL A 157 4.47 11.54 1.58
N GLY A 158 5.23 12.32 0.80
CA GLY A 158 5.37 13.75 1.01
C GLY A 158 4.04 14.50 0.92
N VAL A 159 3.25 14.23 -0.13
CA VAL A 159 1.89 14.81 -0.27
C VAL A 159 0.99 14.36 0.88
N GLY A 160 1.04 13.08 1.24
CA GLY A 160 0.27 12.53 2.35
C GLY A 160 0.63 13.18 3.70
N ILE A 161 1.91 13.42 3.99
CA ILE A 161 2.35 14.10 5.22
C ILE A 161 1.82 15.54 5.27
N VAL A 162 1.86 16.26 4.16
CA VAL A 162 1.29 17.63 4.10
C VAL A 162 -0.20 17.60 4.40
N LEU A 163 -0.95 16.66 3.76
CA LEU A 163 -2.38 16.49 4.02
C LEU A 163 -2.65 16.09 5.48
N PHE A 164 -1.85 15.19 6.03
CA PHE A 164 -1.95 14.79 7.44
C PHE A 164 -1.76 15.97 8.39
N ALA A 165 -0.73 16.80 8.14
CA ALA A 165 -0.48 18.00 8.93
C ALA A 165 -1.65 19.00 8.85
N ILE A 166 -2.20 19.22 7.64
CA ILE A 166 -3.35 20.10 7.43
C ILE A 166 -4.58 19.54 8.20
N ILE A 167 -4.91 18.27 8.04
CA ILE A 167 -6.06 17.64 8.72
C ILE A 167 -5.89 17.74 10.24
N ALA A 168 -4.70 17.44 10.76
CA ALA A 168 -4.41 17.53 12.17
C ALA A 168 -4.53 18.96 12.70
N ALA A 169 -4.06 19.97 11.93
CA ALA A 169 -4.14 21.37 12.30
C ALA A 169 -5.58 21.91 12.35
N THR A 170 -6.52 21.32 11.57
CA THR A 170 -7.94 21.70 11.64
C THR A 170 -8.64 21.21 12.90
N GLY A 171 -8.07 20.22 13.60
CA GLY A 171 -8.71 19.57 14.75
C GLY A 171 -9.96 18.72 14.42
N ILE A 172 -10.31 18.58 13.13
CA ILE A 172 -11.49 17.80 12.69
C ILE A 172 -11.30 16.31 12.94
N LEU A 173 -10.08 15.81 12.74
CA LEU A 173 -9.71 14.43 13.00
C LEU A 173 -8.55 14.37 14.00
N PRO A 174 -8.54 13.35 14.88
CA PRO A 174 -7.46 13.18 15.83
C PRO A 174 -6.12 12.86 15.16
N PHE A 175 -5.03 13.25 15.79
CA PHE A 175 -3.68 12.93 15.35
C PHE A 175 -3.33 11.48 15.70
N HIS A 176 -3.60 10.55 14.79
CA HIS A 176 -3.33 9.11 14.98
C HIS A 176 -3.12 8.38 13.64
N ALA A 177 -2.72 7.11 13.70
CA ALA A 177 -2.41 6.28 12.54
C ALA A 177 -3.58 6.14 11.53
N GLY A 178 -4.83 6.13 11.98
CA GLY A 178 -5.99 6.09 11.09
C GLY A 178 -6.12 7.35 10.23
N THR A 179 -5.90 8.52 10.82
CA THR A 179 -5.85 9.80 10.06
C THR A 179 -4.66 9.82 9.09
N ALA A 180 -3.51 9.23 9.49
CA ALA A 180 -2.37 9.05 8.59
C ALA A 180 -2.71 8.14 7.40
N ALA A 181 -3.46 7.05 7.61
CA ALA A 181 -3.91 6.16 6.54
C ALA A 181 -4.83 6.88 5.54
N LEU A 182 -5.78 7.69 6.03
CA LEU A 182 -6.62 8.53 5.19
C LEU A 182 -5.77 9.53 4.38
N ALA A 183 -4.88 10.25 5.03
CA ALA A 183 -4.02 11.23 4.39
C ALA A 183 -3.08 10.61 3.35
N ALA A 184 -2.50 9.43 3.63
CA ALA A 184 -1.66 8.68 2.70
C ALA A 184 -2.46 8.26 1.45
N THR A 185 -3.69 7.77 1.65
CA THR A 185 -4.59 7.37 0.56
C THR A 185 -5.00 8.57 -0.29
N LEU A 186 -5.36 9.70 0.33
CA LEU A 186 -5.67 10.94 -0.38
C LEU A 186 -4.44 11.48 -1.14
N GLY A 187 -3.24 11.38 -0.54
CA GLY A 187 -1.98 11.70 -1.20
C GLY A 187 -1.77 10.86 -2.47
N LEU A 188 -2.06 9.55 -2.39
CA LEU A 188 -1.99 8.67 -3.55
C LEU A 188 -3.02 9.05 -4.63
N VAL A 189 -4.26 9.37 -4.25
CA VAL A 189 -5.29 9.85 -5.19
C VAL A 189 -4.81 11.13 -5.90
N ALA A 190 -4.23 12.07 -5.17
CA ALA A 190 -3.70 13.31 -5.72
C ALA A 190 -2.52 13.05 -6.69
N MET A 191 -1.73 12.01 -6.47
CA MET A 191 -0.62 11.65 -7.38
C MET A 191 -1.08 11.22 -8.77
N VAL A 192 -2.32 10.75 -8.95
CA VAL A 192 -2.82 10.32 -10.26
C VAL A 192 -2.85 11.47 -11.29
N PRO A 193 -3.44 12.65 -11.01
CA PRO A 193 -3.35 13.80 -11.90
C PRO A 193 -1.94 14.43 -11.91
N LEU A 194 -1.28 14.56 -10.74
CA LEU A 194 0.03 15.20 -10.62
C LEU A 194 1.11 14.48 -11.43
N ALA A 195 1.07 13.15 -11.51
CA ALA A 195 2.04 12.37 -12.28
C ALA A 195 2.02 12.73 -13.78
N GLY A 196 0.86 13.09 -14.33
CA GLY A 196 0.72 13.57 -15.71
C GLY A 196 1.36 14.95 -15.91
N VAL A 197 1.15 15.85 -14.97
CA VAL A 197 1.73 17.22 -15.00
C VAL A 197 3.24 17.16 -14.87
N LEU A 198 3.76 16.42 -13.89
CA LEU A 198 5.20 16.27 -13.63
C LEU A 198 5.98 15.60 -14.78
N ARG A 199 5.29 14.92 -15.69
CA ARG A 199 5.89 14.36 -16.90
C ARG A 199 6.02 15.39 -18.02
N ALA A 200 5.14 16.38 -18.05
CA ALA A 200 5.08 17.40 -19.09
C ALA A 200 6.10 18.54 -18.90
N THR A 201 6.66 18.66 -17.70
CA THR A 201 7.75 19.59 -17.35
C THR A 201 9.10 18.92 -17.48
#